data_30df2d3e6200367b25f944ec355c055f
#
_entry.id   30df2d3e6200367b25f944ec355c055f
#
_cell.length_a   1.000
_cell.length_b   1.000
_cell.length_c   1.000
_cell.angle_alpha   90.00
_cell.angle_beta   90.00
_cell.angle_gamma   90.00
#
_symmetry.space_group_name_H-M   'P 1'
#
loop_
_entity.id
_entity.type
_entity.pdbx_description
1 polymer ?
#
loop_
_entity_poly.entity_id
_entity_poly.type
_entity_poly.pdbx_seq_one_letter_code
_entity_poly.pdbx_strand_id
1 'polypeptide(L)'
;MRNFIPRGWTKNTNEQLQAIYEEACNKAIDLQLIDYVPELYIFKSTRTWGWARYPSKIEEQCGYKPYVGLNEVYLQDPTKAVNTICHELAHIASPRREHHGYVWKSNFEKLGVRFGLQTFERCSSSEYVGLEMPKQYKYEAYCPRCGTSWKRQKMVRLIQEPERYRCPICAVGLKSRTI
;
A
#
# COMPACT_ATOMS: atom_id res chain seq x y z
N MET A 1 26.18 -9.16 6.17
CA MET A 1 25.32 -8.21 6.93
C MET A 1 23.86 -8.55 6.61
N ARG A 2 23.00 -8.75 7.62
CA ARG A 2 21.57 -9.04 7.38
C ARG A 2 20.87 -7.69 7.23
N ASN A 3 20.35 -7.40 6.02
CA ASN A 3 19.46 -6.26 5.83
C ASN A 3 18.27 -6.39 6.78
N PHE A 4 17.98 -5.34 7.53
CA PHE A 4 16.81 -5.28 8.41
C PHE A 4 15.52 -5.12 7.58
N ILE A 5 15.27 -6.11 6.74
CA ILE A 5 14.03 -6.15 5.94
C ILE A 5 12.91 -6.59 6.88
N PRO A 6 11.78 -5.86 6.96
CA PRO A 6 10.64 -6.27 7.76
C PRO A 6 10.17 -7.67 7.38
N ARG A 7 9.73 -8.45 8.38
CA ARG A 7 9.22 -9.80 8.13
C ARG A 7 8.08 -9.77 7.11
N GLY A 8 8.17 -10.60 6.08
CA GLY A 8 7.16 -10.68 5.01
C GLY A 8 7.38 -9.70 3.86
N TRP A 9 8.48 -8.92 3.87
CA TRP A 9 8.90 -8.14 2.72
C TRP A 9 9.89 -8.94 1.88
N THR A 10 9.78 -8.83 0.56
CA THR A 10 10.69 -9.49 -0.41
C THR A 10 11.26 -8.44 -1.36
N LYS A 11 12.49 -8.65 -1.82
CA LYS A 11 13.07 -7.78 -2.85
C LYS A 11 12.23 -7.87 -4.12
N ASN A 12 12.00 -6.74 -4.80
CA ASN A 12 11.27 -6.74 -6.06
C ASN A 12 12.04 -7.54 -7.13
N THR A 13 11.32 -8.40 -7.85
CA THR A 13 11.84 -9.19 -8.99
C THR A 13 11.03 -8.96 -10.27
N ASN A 14 10.01 -8.10 -10.24
CA ASN A 14 9.24 -7.74 -11.42
C ASN A 14 9.99 -6.67 -12.21
N GLU A 15 10.46 -7.01 -13.40
CA GLU A 15 11.28 -6.14 -14.24
C GLU A 15 10.55 -4.86 -14.67
N GLN A 16 9.27 -4.95 -15.03
CA GLN A 16 8.49 -3.78 -15.42
C GLN A 16 8.32 -2.80 -14.26
N LEU A 17 7.97 -3.29 -13.06
CA LEU A 17 7.86 -2.45 -11.87
C LEU A 17 9.21 -1.85 -11.50
N GLN A 18 10.30 -2.62 -11.66
CA GLN A 18 11.65 -2.15 -11.39
C GLN A 18 12.04 -1.01 -12.34
N ALA A 19 11.76 -1.14 -13.64
CA ALA A 19 12.04 -0.10 -14.63
C ALA A 19 11.28 1.21 -14.32
N ILE A 20 9.99 1.12 -14.00
CA ILE A 20 9.18 2.28 -13.61
C ILE A 20 9.75 2.93 -12.34
N TYR A 21 10.16 2.12 -11.36
CA TYR A 21 10.75 2.61 -10.12
C TYR A 21 12.07 3.32 -10.35
N GLU A 22 12.97 2.74 -11.14
CA GLU A 22 14.27 3.33 -11.47
C GLU A 22 14.11 4.63 -12.25
N GLU A 23 13.16 4.71 -13.19
CA GLU A 23 12.83 5.95 -13.87
C GLU A 23 12.42 7.05 -12.89
N ALA A 24 11.57 6.71 -11.92
CA ALA A 24 11.15 7.67 -10.90
C ALA A 24 12.31 8.11 -9.99
N CYS A 25 13.19 7.20 -9.61
CA CYS A 25 14.38 7.51 -8.82
C CYS A 25 15.35 8.43 -9.61
N ASN A 26 15.59 8.14 -10.89
CA ASN A 26 16.44 8.98 -11.73
C ASN A 26 15.88 10.41 -11.87
N LYS A 27 14.58 10.55 -12.10
CA LYS A 27 13.93 11.88 -12.10
C LYS A 27 14.05 12.60 -10.75
N ALA A 28 13.96 11.87 -9.63
CA ALA A 28 14.13 12.44 -8.31
C ALA A 28 15.61 12.88 -8.06
N ILE A 29 16.59 12.15 -8.60
CA ILE A 29 18.01 12.51 -8.58
C ILE A 29 18.25 13.75 -9.44
N ASP A 30 17.72 13.82 -10.64
CA ASP A 30 17.83 14.97 -11.55
C ASP A 30 17.24 16.26 -10.93
N LEU A 31 16.20 16.12 -10.13
CA LEU A 31 15.59 17.19 -9.35
C LEU A 31 16.34 17.50 -8.05
N GLN A 32 17.44 16.81 -7.76
CA GLN A 32 18.23 16.93 -6.52
C GLN A 32 17.39 16.68 -5.25
N LEU A 33 16.36 15.83 -5.34
CA LEU A 33 15.52 15.45 -4.20
C LEU A 33 16.16 14.32 -3.38
N ILE A 34 16.84 13.39 -4.05
CA ILE A 34 17.60 12.29 -3.45
C ILE A 34 18.95 12.16 -4.16
N ASP A 35 19.93 11.51 -3.54
CA ASP A 35 21.31 11.33 -4.07
C ASP A 35 21.65 9.86 -4.38
N TYR A 36 20.69 8.94 -4.30
CA TYR A 36 20.86 7.51 -4.56
C TYR A 36 19.53 6.89 -4.99
N VAL A 37 19.59 5.69 -5.56
CA VAL A 37 18.42 4.87 -5.86
C VAL A 37 18.12 4.00 -4.62
N PRO A 38 17.00 4.24 -3.91
CA PRO A 38 16.62 3.41 -2.77
C PRO A 38 16.28 1.98 -3.21
N GLU A 39 16.52 0.98 -2.35
CA GLU A 39 16.09 -0.39 -2.67
C GLU A 39 14.55 -0.50 -2.70
N LEU A 40 14.02 -1.30 -3.63
CA LEU A 40 12.60 -1.58 -3.77
C LEU A 40 12.25 -2.96 -3.22
N TYR A 41 11.29 -2.98 -2.30
CA TYR A 41 10.72 -4.19 -1.72
C TYR A 41 9.24 -4.30 -2.00
N ILE A 42 8.74 -5.54 -2.03
CA ILE A 42 7.32 -5.87 -2.17
C ILE A 42 6.81 -6.40 -0.84
N PHE A 43 5.65 -5.94 -0.43
CA PHE A 43 4.97 -6.43 0.77
C PHE A 43 3.48 -6.68 0.52
N LYS A 44 2.89 -7.51 1.36
CA LYS A 44 1.45 -7.81 1.35
C LYS A 44 0.73 -6.99 2.41
N SER A 45 -0.26 -6.21 2.00
CA SER A 45 -1.12 -5.44 2.90
C SER A 45 -2.53 -5.31 2.35
N THR A 46 -3.51 -5.20 3.25
CA THR A 46 -4.91 -4.93 2.92
C THR A 46 -5.28 -3.47 3.09
N ARG A 47 -4.33 -2.60 3.46
CA ARG A 47 -4.60 -1.20 3.84
C ARG A 47 -3.59 -0.20 3.32
N THR A 48 -2.38 -0.64 3.02
CA THR A 48 -1.25 0.24 2.71
C THR A 48 -0.76 -0.05 1.31
N TRP A 49 -0.61 0.97 0.50
CA TRP A 49 -0.19 0.90 -0.90
C TRP A 49 1.33 0.98 -1.05
N GLY A 50 1.97 1.86 -0.29
CA GLY A 50 3.40 2.06 -0.25
C GLY A 50 3.90 2.36 1.15
N TRP A 51 5.21 2.35 1.32
CA TRP A 51 5.89 2.70 2.56
C TRP A 51 7.32 3.16 2.31
N ALA A 52 7.65 4.38 2.72
CA ALA A 52 9.04 4.83 2.85
C ALA A 52 9.57 4.41 4.23
N ARG A 53 10.54 3.50 4.24
CA ARG A 53 11.17 2.99 5.47
C ARG A 53 12.48 3.71 5.73
N TYR A 54 12.61 4.26 6.91
CA TYR A 54 13.84 4.87 7.38
C TYR A 54 14.59 3.92 8.31
N PRO A 55 15.91 3.84 8.22
CA PRO A 55 16.71 3.09 9.17
C PRO A 55 16.62 3.72 10.57
N SER A 56 16.80 2.91 11.59
CA SER A 56 17.02 3.38 12.95
C SER A 56 18.38 4.08 13.03
N LYS A 57 18.65 4.82 14.13
CA LYS A 57 19.96 5.47 14.34
C LYS A 57 21.14 4.48 14.27
N ILE A 58 20.94 3.26 14.78
CA ILE A 58 21.98 2.21 14.74
C ILE A 58 22.19 1.73 13.30
N GLU A 59 21.12 1.52 12.57
CA GLU A 59 21.18 1.12 11.15
C GLU A 59 21.85 2.21 10.30
N GLU A 60 21.55 3.49 10.53
CA GLU A 60 22.21 4.64 9.87
C GLU A 60 23.72 4.63 10.13
N GLN A 61 24.15 4.39 11.37
CA GLN A 61 25.57 4.27 11.73
C GLN A 61 26.26 3.08 11.04
N CYS A 62 25.49 2.04 10.69
CA CYS A 62 25.96 0.90 9.89
C CYS A 62 25.89 1.14 8.37
N GLY A 63 25.54 2.36 7.93
CA GLY A 63 25.48 2.74 6.52
C GLY A 63 24.21 2.34 5.79
N TYR A 64 23.17 1.89 6.51
CA TYR A 64 21.86 1.61 5.87
C TYR A 64 21.17 2.91 5.46
N LYS A 65 20.63 2.91 4.26
CA LYS A 65 19.87 4.02 3.68
C LYS A 65 18.37 3.74 3.75
N PRO A 66 17.51 4.76 3.66
CA PRO A 66 16.08 4.58 3.46
C PRO A 66 15.77 3.73 2.22
N TYR A 67 14.65 3.01 2.25
CA TYR A 67 14.17 2.19 1.15
C TYR A 67 12.65 2.26 1.00
N VAL A 68 12.14 1.82 -0.15
CA VAL A 68 10.72 1.85 -0.49
C VAL A 68 10.14 0.44 -0.49
N GLY A 69 8.95 0.31 0.09
CA GLY A 69 8.10 -0.87 -0.06
C GLY A 69 6.87 -0.52 -0.87
N LEU A 70 6.48 -1.38 -1.81
CA LEU A 70 5.23 -1.29 -2.54
C LEU A 70 4.36 -2.53 -2.27
N ASN A 71 3.06 -2.34 -2.28
CA ASN A 71 2.14 -3.44 -2.12
C ASN A 71 2.20 -4.39 -3.33
N GLU A 72 2.15 -5.71 -3.08
CA GLU A 72 2.14 -6.75 -4.12
C GLU A 72 1.05 -6.56 -5.18
N VAL A 73 -0.01 -5.81 -4.88
CA VAL A 73 -1.10 -5.51 -5.82
C VAL A 73 -0.61 -4.83 -7.09
N TYR A 74 0.50 -4.06 -7.03
CA TYR A 74 1.09 -3.42 -8.20
C TYR A 74 1.76 -4.40 -9.17
N LEU A 75 1.96 -5.66 -8.77
CA LEU A 75 2.40 -6.71 -9.70
C LEU A 75 1.32 -7.08 -10.72
N GLN A 76 0.04 -6.73 -10.46
CA GLN A 76 -1.08 -6.92 -11.41
C GLN A 76 -1.03 -5.87 -12.53
N ASP A 77 -0.67 -4.64 -12.21
CA ASP A 77 -0.51 -3.52 -13.15
C ASP A 77 0.54 -2.54 -12.62
N PRO A 78 1.82 -2.75 -12.97
CA PRO A 78 2.92 -1.90 -12.51
C PRO A 78 2.79 -0.42 -12.87
N THR A 79 2.08 -0.09 -13.97
CA THR A 79 1.91 1.31 -14.42
C THR A 79 1.16 2.16 -13.40
N LYS A 80 0.31 1.55 -12.59
CA LYS A 80 -0.46 2.22 -11.53
C LYS A 80 0.37 2.53 -10.27
N ALA A 81 1.62 2.05 -10.20
CA ALA A 81 2.49 2.31 -9.06
C ALA A 81 3.09 3.74 -9.06
N VAL A 82 3.09 4.44 -10.19
CA VAL A 82 3.82 5.72 -10.38
C VAL A 82 3.50 6.74 -9.28
N ASN A 83 2.22 6.99 -9.01
CA ASN A 83 1.81 7.94 -7.97
C ASN A 83 2.33 7.53 -6.59
N THR A 84 2.16 6.25 -6.22
CA THR A 84 2.66 5.74 -4.94
C THR A 84 4.19 5.80 -4.86
N ILE A 85 4.90 5.49 -5.94
CA ILE A 85 6.36 5.63 -6.00
C ILE A 85 6.77 7.08 -5.75
N CYS A 86 6.16 8.05 -6.45
CA CYS A 86 6.43 9.47 -6.24
C CYS A 86 6.13 9.90 -4.79
N HIS A 87 5.03 9.40 -4.21
CA HIS A 87 4.64 9.66 -2.83
C HIS A 87 5.73 9.17 -1.83
N GLU A 88 6.19 7.94 -1.98
CA GLU A 88 7.19 7.36 -1.08
C GLU A 88 8.58 7.99 -1.28
N LEU A 89 8.96 8.31 -2.52
CA LEU A 89 10.19 9.06 -2.79
C LEU A 89 10.15 10.47 -2.21
N ALA A 90 8.99 11.16 -2.25
CA ALA A 90 8.83 12.45 -1.61
C ALA A 90 9.00 12.36 -0.08
N HIS A 91 8.59 11.25 0.55
CA HIS A 91 8.92 11.00 1.96
C HIS A 91 10.41 10.90 2.18
N ILE A 92 11.14 10.10 1.37
CA ILE A 92 12.61 9.95 1.49
C ILE A 92 13.32 11.30 1.28
N ALA A 93 12.83 12.13 0.37
CA ALA A 93 13.36 13.45 0.06
C ALA A 93 13.05 14.52 1.14
N SER A 94 12.25 14.19 2.13
CA SER A 94 11.77 15.14 3.14
C SER A 94 12.33 14.81 4.52
N PRO A 95 12.42 15.79 5.45
CA PRO A 95 12.78 15.50 6.81
C PRO A 95 11.88 14.43 7.43
N ARG A 96 12.45 13.45 8.13
CA ARG A 96 11.74 12.25 8.65
C ARG A 96 10.46 12.54 9.44
N ARG A 97 10.36 13.71 10.08
CA ARG A 97 9.21 14.12 10.89
C ARG A 97 8.21 14.98 10.13
N GLU A 98 8.47 15.28 8.86
CA GLU A 98 7.64 16.16 8.05
C GLU A 98 6.27 15.55 7.74
N HIS A 99 6.17 14.22 7.71
CA HIS A 99 4.97 13.51 7.26
C HIS A 99 4.49 14.02 5.88
N HIS A 100 3.30 14.62 5.80
CA HIS A 100 2.72 15.23 4.60
C HIS A 100 2.68 16.76 4.70
N GLY A 101 3.69 17.36 5.35
CA GLY A 101 3.82 18.81 5.49
C GLY A 101 4.23 19.51 4.21
N TYR A 102 4.65 20.77 4.33
CA TYR A 102 4.95 21.62 3.17
C TYR A 102 6.10 21.10 2.30
N VAL A 103 7.20 20.66 2.93
CA VAL A 103 8.37 20.14 2.19
C VAL A 103 8.00 18.88 1.43
N TRP A 104 7.29 17.95 2.06
CA TRP A 104 6.82 16.74 1.40
C TRP A 104 5.90 17.05 0.22
N LYS A 105 4.92 17.95 0.38
CA LYS A 105 4.01 18.37 -0.70
C LYS A 105 4.79 18.95 -1.87
N SER A 106 5.73 19.88 -1.60
CA SER A 106 6.57 20.47 -2.64
C SER A 106 7.40 19.43 -3.39
N ASN A 107 8.01 18.46 -2.69
CA ASN A 107 8.81 17.41 -3.31
C ASN A 107 7.94 16.47 -4.13
N PHE A 108 6.75 16.09 -3.62
CA PHE A 108 5.80 15.25 -4.34
C PHE A 108 5.29 15.93 -5.61
N GLU A 109 4.96 17.24 -5.54
CA GLU A 109 4.55 18.04 -6.69
C GLU A 109 5.64 18.11 -7.76
N LYS A 110 6.88 18.48 -7.38
CA LYS A 110 8.02 18.55 -8.31
C LYS A 110 8.23 17.22 -9.05
N LEU A 111 8.17 16.10 -8.34
CA LEU A 111 8.37 14.79 -8.94
C LEU A 111 7.14 14.37 -9.76
N GLY A 112 5.94 14.57 -9.23
CA GLY A 112 4.69 14.16 -9.88
C GLY A 112 4.44 14.85 -11.22
N VAL A 113 4.78 16.15 -11.34
CA VAL A 113 4.70 16.90 -12.61
C VAL A 113 5.53 16.22 -13.71
N ARG A 114 6.67 15.59 -13.39
CA ARG A 114 7.51 14.86 -14.34
C ARG A 114 6.84 13.60 -14.91
N PHE A 115 5.77 13.15 -14.28
CA PHE A 115 4.95 12.01 -14.70
C PHE A 115 3.54 12.42 -15.16
N GLY A 116 3.26 13.72 -15.28
CA GLY A 116 1.95 14.22 -15.68
C GLY A 116 0.85 13.98 -14.64
N LEU A 117 1.21 13.77 -13.36
CA LEU A 117 0.23 13.65 -12.28
C LEU A 117 -0.48 14.99 -12.08
N GLN A 118 -1.81 14.95 -11.94
CA GLN A 118 -2.64 16.15 -11.81
C GLN A 118 -3.00 16.47 -10.36
N THR A 119 -2.89 15.51 -9.45
CA THR A 119 -3.24 15.67 -8.04
C THR A 119 -2.07 15.29 -7.15
N PHE A 120 -1.72 16.17 -6.22
CA PHE A 120 -0.61 16.03 -5.29
C PHE A 120 -1.10 15.88 -3.85
N GLU A 121 -2.35 15.49 -3.69
CA GLU A 121 -2.91 15.06 -2.44
C GLU A 121 -2.91 13.52 -2.37
N ARG A 122 -3.36 12.95 -1.27
CA ARG A 122 -3.43 11.49 -1.10
C ARG A 122 -3.99 10.82 -2.36
N CYS A 123 -3.36 9.75 -2.79
CA CYS A 123 -3.79 8.94 -3.93
C CYS A 123 -5.32 8.81 -3.98
N SER A 124 -5.94 9.28 -5.05
CA SER A 124 -7.39 9.17 -5.21
C SER A 124 -7.78 7.72 -5.50
N SER A 125 -8.97 7.31 -5.06
CA SER A 125 -9.48 5.96 -5.34
C SER A 125 -9.58 5.64 -6.84
N SER A 126 -9.65 6.67 -7.70
CA SER A 126 -9.69 6.53 -9.15
C SER A 126 -8.39 6.00 -9.77
N GLU A 127 -7.24 6.26 -9.14
CA GLU A 127 -5.93 5.78 -9.61
C GLU A 127 -5.77 4.28 -9.41
N TYR A 128 -6.58 3.68 -8.54
CA TYR A 128 -6.55 2.26 -8.23
C TYR A 128 -7.67 1.46 -8.92
N VAL A 129 -8.38 2.05 -9.87
CA VAL A 129 -9.41 1.35 -10.63
C VAL A 129 -8.80 0.12 -11.31
N GLY A 130 -9.33 -1.05 -11.00
CA GLY A 130 -8.84 -2.33 -11.49
C GLY A 130 -7.73 -3.00 -10.66
N LEU A 131 -7.20 -2.34 -9.60
CA LEU A 131 -6.35 -3.00 -8.62
C LEU A 131 -7.20 -3.42 -7.40
N GLU A 132 -7.25 -4.71 -7.12
CA GLU A 132 -7.97 -5.21 -5.96
C GLU A 132 -6.99 -5.54 -4.82
N MET A 133 -7.03 -4.75 -3.76
CA MET A 133 -6.38 -5.11 -2.51
C MET A 133 -6.95 -6.41 -1.96
N PRO A 134 -6.12 -7.38 -1.58
CA PRO A 134 -6.61 -8.62 -0.99
C PRO A 134 -7.40 -8.33 0.29
N LYS A 135 -8.69 -8.61 0.28
CA LYS A 135 -9.56 -8.43 1.45
C LYS A 135 -9.40 -9.63 2.37
N GLN A 136 -8.77 -9.46 3.52
CA GLN A 136 -8.76 -10.48 4.57
C GLN A 136 -10.07 -10.40 5.34
N TYR A 137 -10.97 -11.32 5.03
CA TYR A 137 -12.17 -11.52 5.83
C TYR A 137 -11.85 -12.44 7.01
N LYS A 138 -12.35 -12.10 8.19
CA LYS A 138 -12.17 -12.88 9.42
C LYS A 138 -13.45 -13.55 9.88
N TYR A 139 -14.57 -13.05 9.41
CA TYR A 139 -15.90 -13.46 9.86
C TYR A 139 -16.84 -13.58 8.67
N GLU A 140 -17.75 -14.52 8.78
CA GLU A 140 -18.79 -14.73 7.80
C GLU A 140 -20.14 -14.92 8.50
N ALA A 141 -21.17 -14.16 8.09
CA ALA A 141 -22.55 -14.49 8.37
C ALA A 141 -23.10 -15.25 7.18
N TYR A 142 -23.88 -16.30 7.41
CA TYR A 142 -24.41 -17.15 6.33
C TYR A 142 -25.81 -17.64 6.63
N CYS A 143 -26.57 -17.90 5.58
CA CYS A 143 -27.86 -18.54 5.65
C CYS A 143 -27.68 -20.07 5.66
N PRO A 144 -28.15 -20.78 6.70
CA PRO A 144 -28.01 -22.24 6.76
C PRO A 144 -28.91 -22.97 5.74
N ARG A 145 -29.88 -22.29 5.15
CA ARG A 145 -30.81 -22.89 4.18
C ARG A 145 -30.33 -22.75 2.73
N CYS A 146 -29.93 -21.55 2.30
CA CYS A 146 -29.58 -21.29 0.90
C CYS A 146 -28.08 -21.06 0.67
N GLY A 147 -27.26 -21.07 1.72
CA GLY A 147 -25.81 -20.88 1.61
C GLY A 147 -25.34 -19.43 1.34
N THR A 148 -26.26 -18.51 1.05
CA THR A 148 -25.87 -17.10 0.85
C THR A 148 -25.09 -16.57 2.04
N SER A 149 -23.97 -15.92 1.78
CA SER A 149 -23.09 -15.46 2.85
C SER A 149 -22.61 -14.01 2.69
N TRP A 150 -22.21 -13.41 3.82
CA TRP A 150 -21.71 -12.04 3.93
C TRP A 150 -20.45 -12.03 4.74
N LYS A 151 -19.31 -11.85 4.08
CA LYS A 151 -17.99 -11.80 4.72
C LYS A 151 -17.71 -10.43 5.33
N ARG A 152 -17.03 -10.39 6.48
CA ARG A 152 -16.67 -9.18 7.23
C ARG A 152 -15.23 -9.24 7.72
N GLN A 153 -14.57 -8.07 7.72
CA GLN A 153 -13.21 -7.92 8.26
C GLN A 153 -13.21 -7.67 9.76
N LYS A 154 -14.27 -7.06 10.28
CA LYS A 154 -14.42 -6.69 11.69
C LYS A 154 -15.61 -7.41 12.30
N MET A 155 -15.57 -7.57 13.61
CA MET A 155 -16.72 -8.00 14.40
C MET A 155 -17.77 -6.88 14.37
N VAL A 156 -18.84 -7.11 13.61
CA VAL A 156 -19.98 -6.21 13.48
C VAL A 156 -21.23 -6.88 14.05
N ARG A 157 -22.30 -6.12 14.32
CA ARG A 157 -23.55 -6.66 14.92
C ARG A 157 -24.12 -7.85 14.13
N LEU A 158 -24.02 -7.85 12.80
CA LEU A 158 -24.42 -8.98 11.95
C LEU A 158 -23.66 -10.29 12.30
N ILE A 159 -22.44 -10.20 12.79
CA ILE A 159 -21.61 -11.35 13.21
C ILE A 159 -21.86 -11.72 14.68
N GLN A 160 -22.05 -10.73 15.54
CA GLN A 160 -22.27 -10.91 16.99
C GLN A 160 -23.63 -11.49 17.30
N GLU A 161 -24.67 -11.01 16.59
CA GLU A 161 -26.08 -11.33 16.81
C GLU A 161 -26.75 -11.72 15.50
N PRO A 162 -26.25 -12.76 14.78
CA PRO A 162 -26.72 -13.10 13.43
C PRO A 162 -28.19 -13.52 13.41
N GLU A 163 -28.72 -14.05 14.51
CA GLU A 163 -30.11 -14.48 14.65
C GLU A 163 -31.13 -13.33 14.56
N ARG A 164 -30.69 -12.09 14.78
CA ARG A 164 -31.53 -10.89 14.59
C ARG A 164 -31.76 -10.55 13.13
N TYR A 165 -31.02 -11.19 12.23
CA TYR A 165 -31.10 -10.94 10.79
C TYR A 165 -31.73 -12.11 10.06
N ARG A 166 -32.49 -11.80 9.03
CA ARG A 166 -33.13 -12.78 8.15
C ARG A 166 -32.45 -12.78 6.78
N CYS A 167 -32.33 -13.95 6.20
CA CYS A 167 -31.87 -14.07 4.81
C CYS A 167 -32.89 -13.40 3.87
N PRO A 168 -32.47 -12.49 3.00
CA PRO A 168 -33.38 -11.82 2.07
C PRO A 168 -34.00 -12.75 1.04
N ILE A 169 -33.42 -13.95 0.81
CA ILE A 169 -33.88 -14.91 -0.18
C ILE A 169 -34.90 -15.88 0.42
N CYS A 170 -34.67 -16.41 1.62
CA CYS A 170 -35.51 -17.48 2.17
C CYS A 170 -36.01 -17.19 3.61
N ALA A 171 -35.84 -15.96 4.10
CA ALA A 171 -36.34 -15.47 5.37
C ALA A 171 -35.88 -16.27 6.62
N VAL A 172 -34.94 -17.21 6.47
CA VAL A 172 -34.37 -17.98 7.59
C VAL A 172 -33.36 -17.12 8.37
N GLY A 173 -33.30 -17.32 9.69
CA GLY A 173 -32.31 -16.65 10.57
C GLY A 173 -30.88 -17.00 10.13
N LEU A 174 -29.99 -16.00 10.23
CA LEU A 174 -28.58 -16.18 9.86
C LEU A 174 -27.78 -16.84 10.99
N LYS A 175 -26.65 -17.44 10.62
CA LYS A 175 -25.60 -17.93 11.51
C LYS A 175 -24.29 -17.21 11.19
N SER A 176 -23.32 -17.22 12.10
CA SER A 176 -21.98 -16.67 11.86
C SER A 176 -20.89 -17.67 12.22
N ARG A 177 -19.69 -17.45 11.63
CA ARG A 177 -18.46 -18.21 11.94
C ARG A 177 -17.23 -17.35 11.70
N THR A 178 -16.12 -17.72 12.31
CA THR A 178 -14.77 -17.24 11.95
C THR A 178 -14.25 -18.05 10.77
N ILE A 179 -13.58 -17.40 9.82
CA ILE A 179 -13.04 -18.01 8.60
C ILE A 179 -11.55 -17.70 8.43
#